data_4f03cbcd344b0d352b0ce3e212f5d507
#
_entry.id   4f03cbcd344b0d352b0ce3e212f5d507
#
_cell.length_a   1.000
_cell.length_b   1.000
_cell.length_c   1.000
_cell.angle_alpha   90.00
_cell.angle_beta   90.00
_cell.angle_gamma   90.00
#
_symmetry.space_group_name_H-M   'P 1'
#
loop_
_entity.id
_entity.type
_entity.pdbx_description
1 polymer ?
#
loop_
_entity_poly.entity_id
_entity_poly.type
_entity_poly.pdbx_seq_one_letter_code
_entity_poly.pdbx_strand_id
1 'polypeptide(L)'
;MVKEQIVIIFNENKKRYGYRRITKELHNNDIRVNHKTVRKLMKQLGLVCQIRAKRKYSSYKGEVGEVAPNLLERHFKTNQPNRKWVTDVTEFKVNDQKLYLSPILDLFNGEVVSYNLSRHPNFKQITDMLEGAFQKLPDKVDNLILHSDQGWQYQMKSYQNLLKAKGITQSMSRKATCLDNAVAENFFGLLKTELFYLEKFDSIDQLEKAIVDYIDY
;
A
#
# COMPACT_ATOMS: atom_id res chain seq x y z
N MET A 1 -27.11 18.10 13.71
CA MET A 1 -26.04 18.70 12.86
C MET A 1 -24.73 17.92 12.93
N VAL A 2 -23.88 17.97 14.01
CA VAL A 2 -22.57 17.22 14.01
C VAL A 2 -22.74 15.70 13.96
N LYS A 3 -23.70 15.11 14.69
CA LYS A 3 -23.98 13.68 14.67
C LYS A 3 -24.41 13.17 13.28
N GLU A 4 -25.24 13.92 12.59
CA GLU A 4 -25.70 13.61 11.23
C GLU A 4 -24.54 13.64 10.25
N GLN A 5 -23.66 14.63 10.32
CA GLN A 5 -22.47 14.72 9.48
C GLN A 5 -21.50 13.54 9.73
N ILE A 6 -21.32 13.12 10.98
CA ILE A 6 -20.54 11.93 11.31
C ILE A 6 -21.11 10.67 10.63
N VAL A 7 -22.46 10.50 10.64
CA VAL A 7 -23.12 9.37 10.01
C VAL A 7 -22.98 9.41 8.48
N ILE A 8 -23.15 10.59 7.88
CA ILE A 8 -22.98 10.80 6.43
C ILE A 8 -21.56 10.44 6.02
N ILE A 9 -20.57 11.08 6.62
CA ILE A 9 -19.14 10.82 6.33
C ILE A 9 -18.78 9.35 6.52
N PHE A 10 -19.28 8.70 7.58
CA PHE A 10 -19.02 7.29 7.85
C PHE A 10 -19.59 6.37 6.76
N ASN A 11 -20.82 6.65 6.29
CA ASN A 11 -21.48 5.85 5.25
C ASN A 11 -20.91 6.10 3.86
N GLU A 12 -20.66 7.35 3.47
CA GLU A 12 -20.03 7.73 2.19
C GLU A 12 -18.66 7.06 2.04
N ASN A 13 -17.92 6.95 3.15
CA ASN A 13 -16.64 6.25 3.18
C ASN A 13 -16.77 4.75 3.49
N LYS A 14 -17.90 4.12 3.12
CA LYS A 14 -18.12 2.67 3.19
C LYS A 14 -17.82 2.08 4.58
N LYS A 15 -18.05 2.85 5.66
CA LYS A 15 -17.80 2.49 7.08
C LYS A 15 -16.32 2.23 7.42
N ARG A 16 -15.39 2.67 6.57
CA ARG A 16 -13.93 2.47 6.72
C ARG A 16 -13.28 3.49 7.66
N TYR A 17 -13.92 4.66 7.87
CA TYR A 17 -13.34 5.76 8.63
C TYR A 17 -13.53 5.60 10.13
N GLY A 18 -12.40 5.60 10.86
CA GLY A 18 -12.40 5.77 12.31
C GLY A 18 -12.48 7.24 12.72
N TYR A 19 -12.64 7.48 14.02
CA TYR A 19 -12.87 8.82 14.56
C TYR A 19 -11.82 9.87 14.13
N ARG A 20 -10.56 9.49 13.86
CA ARG A 20 -9.52 10.43 13.42
C ARG A 20 -9.74 10.90 12.00
N ARG A 21 -10.06 9.99 11.07
CA ARG A 21 -10.38 10.33 9.67
C ARG A 21 -11.66 11.15 9.61
N ILE A 22 -12.71 10.75 10.34
CA ILE A 22 -13.97 11.52 10.42
C ILE A 22 -13.72 12.93 10.98
N THR A 23 -12.86 13.09 12.00
CA THR A 23 -12.52 14.41 12.51
C THR A 23 -11.86 15.27 11.43
N LYS A 24 -10.97 14.69 10.62
CA LYS A 24 -10.32 15.40 9.53
C LYS A 24 -11.33 15.88 8.49
N GLU A 25 -12.25 14.99 8.08
CA GLU A 25 -13.33 15.37 7.12
C GLU A 25 -14.27 16.42 7.68
N LEU A 26 -14.64 16.34 8.95
CA LEU A 26 -15.41 17.41 9.57
C LEU A 26 -14.68 18.76 9.52
N HIS A 27 -13.36 18.76 9.74
CA HIS A 27 -12.56 19.98 9.62
C HIS A 27 -12.44 20.48 8.18
N ASN A 28 -12.35 19.58 7.19
CA ASN A 28 -12.38 19.92 5.76
C ASN A 28 -13.72 20.58 5.36
N ASN A 29 -14.81 20.21 6.04
CA ASN A 29 -16.15 20.79 5.88
C ASN A 29 -16.42 21.96 6.86
N ASP A 30 -15.37 22.62 7.36
CA ASP A 30 -15.42 23.78 8.29
C ASP A 30 -16.09 23.48 9.63
N ILE A 31 -16.31 22.23 10.00
CA ILE A 31 -16.89 21.82 11.28
C ILE A 31 -15.77 21.55 12.28
N ARG A 32 -15.40 22.52 13.08
CA ARG A 32 -14.34 22.42 14.10
C ARG A 32 -14.83 21.68 15.34
N VAL A 33 -14.40 20.42 15.49
CA VAL A 33 -14.73 19.55 16.62
C VAL A 33 -13.52 18.76 17.08
N ASN A 34 -13.39 18.55 18.39
CA ASN A 34 -12.28 17.79 18.93
C ASN A 34 -12.44 16.28 18.64
N HIS A 35 -11.36 15.61 18.29
CA HIS A 35 -11.36 14.17 17.99
C HIS A 35 -11.86 13.28 19.15
N LYS A 36 -11.68 13.70 20.41
CA LYS A 36 -12.24 13.02 21.58
C LYS A 36 -13.77 13.08 21.59
N THR A 37 -14.33 14.22 21.18
CA THR A 37 -15.78 14.42 21.04
C THR A 37 -16.32 13.54 19.91
N VAL A 38 -15.67 13.52 18.74
CA VAL A 38 -16.06 12.66 17.62
C VAL A 38 -16.06 11.20 18.04
N ARG A 39 -15.01 10.73 18.75
CA ARG A 39 -14.94 9.36 19.28
C ARG A 39 -16.11 9.03 20.21
N LYS A 40 -16.50 9.96 21.11
CA LYS A 40 -17.63 9.81 22.01
C LYS A 40 -18.96 9.72 21.25
N LEU A 41 -19.15 10.60 20.26
CA LEU A 41 -20.35 10.63 19.42
C LEU A 41 -20.48 9.36 18.56
N MET A 42 -19.40 8.88 17.94
CA MET A 42 -19.40 7.62 17.20
C MET A 42 -19.80 6.45 18.10
N LYS A 43 -19.26 6.38 19.33
CA LYS A 43 -19.66 5.34 20.31
C LYS A 43 -21.16 5.43 20.65
N GLN A 44 -21.71 6.63 20.84
CA GLN A 44 -23.15 6.82 21.10
C GLN A 44 -24.02 6.41 19.92
N LEU A 45 -23.52 6.56 18.68
CA LEU A 45 -24.21 6.20 17.45
C LEU A 45 -23.99 4.72 17.05
N GLY A 46 -23.23 3.95 17.83
CA GLY A 46 -22.90 2.56 17.51
C GLY A 46 -22.00 2.40 16.28
N LEU A 47 -21.31 3.48 15.84
CA LEU A 47 -20.46 3.47 14.67
C LEU A 47 -19.07 2.92 15.03
N VAL A 48 -18.76 1.73 14.52
CA VAL A 48 -17.48 1.05 14.74
C VAL A 48 -16.82 0.77 13.39
N CYS A 49 -15.62 1.34 13.17
CA CYS A 49 -14.84 0.94 12.02
C CYS A 49 -14.20 -0.43 12.27
N GLN A 50 -14.06 -1.22 11.22
CA GLN A 50 -13.48 -2.56 11.35
C GLN A 50 -11.96 -2.45 11.53
N ILE A 51 -11.44 -3.19 12.50
CA ILE A 51 -10.02 -3.21 12.86
C ILE A 51 -9.43 -4.56 12.46
N ARG A 52 -8.23 -4.52 11.84
CA ARG A 52 -7.49 -5.72 11.44
C ARG A 52 -7.18 -6.61 12.64
N ALA A 53 -7.49 -7.90 12.54
CA ALA A 53 -6.99 -8.91 13.47
C ALA A 53 -5.49 -9.15 13.27
N LYS A 54 -4.70 -9.21 14.37
CA LYS A 54 -3.27 -9.55 14.31
C LYS A 54 -3.10 -10.98 13.78
N ARG A 55 -2.32 -11.17 12.71
CA ARG A 55 -1.95 -12.49 12.18
C ARG A 55 -0.52 -12.83 12.57
N LYS A 56 -0.23 -14.14 12.77
CA LYS A 56 1.15 -14.64 12.92
C LYS A 56 1.87 -14.53 11.57
N TYR A 57 3.10 -14.03 11.62
CA TYR A 57 3.97 -13.88 10.46
C TYR A 57 4.61 -15.21 10.06
N SER A 58 4.77 -15.45 8.77
CA SER A 58 5.54 -16.56 8.21
C SER A 58 6.37 -16.05 7.03
N SER A 59 7.69 -16.22 7.07
CA SER A 59 8.60 -15.77 6.01
C SER A 59 9.01 -16.91 5.09
N TYR A 60 9.23 -16.60 3.80
CA TYR A 60 9.82 -17.51 2.81
C TYR A 60 11.34 -17.65 3.05
N LYS A 61 11.87 -18.87 2.93
CA LYS A 61 13.27 -19.21 3.16
C LYS A 61 13.98 -19.59 1.85
N GLY A 62 14.05 -18.72 0.87
CA GLY A 62 14.78 -18.95 -0.37
C GLY A 62 15.83 -17.86 -0.63
N GLU A 63 16.97 -18.24 -1.22
CA GLU A 63 17.96 -17.32 -1.78
C GLU A 63 18.00 -17.52 -3.29
N VAL A 64 17.76 -16.45 -4.07
CA VAL A 64 17.83 -16.49 -5.54
C VAL A 64 18.38 -15.15 -6.02
N GLY A 65 19.70 -15.06 -6.29
CA GLY A 65 20.32 -13.86 -6.88
C GLY A 65 21.07 -12.97 -5.88
N GLU A 66 21.31 -11.73 -6.27
CA GLU A 66 22.08 -10.74 -5.47
C GLU A 66 21.15 -9.89 -4.61
N VAL A 67 21.48 -9.77 -3.32
CA VAL A 67 20.75 -8.97 -2.35
C VAL A 67 21.42 -7.59 -2.25
N ALA A 68 20.66 -6.53 -2.50
CA ALA A 68 21.13 -5.16 -2.31
C ALA A 68 21.19 -4.77 -0.81
N PRO A 69 22.07 -3.83 -0.43
CA PRO A 69 22.15 -3.36 0.96
C PRO A 69 20.87 -2.65 1.40
N ASN A 70 20.57 -2.69 2.70
CA ASN A 70 19.49 -1.90 3.28
C ASN A 70 19.92 -0.45 3.45
N LEU A 71 19.57 0.42 2.50
CA LEU A 71 19.88 1.84 2.54
C LEU A 71 18.81 2.66 3.26
N LEU A 72 17.60 2.09 3.41
CA LEU A 72 16.48 2.80 4.05
C LEU A 72 16.62 2.83 5.57
N GLU A 73 17.14 1.75 6.16
CA GLU A 73 17.41 1.61 7.62
C GLU A 73 16.24 2.08 8.50
N ARG A 74 14.99 1.86 8.06
CA ARG A 74 13.75 2.33 8.69
C ARG A 74 13.55 3.84 8.70
N HIS A 75 14.39 4.61 8.02
CA HIS A 75 14.20 6.05 7.84
C HIS A 75 13.18 6.31 6.72
N PHE A 76 11.90 6.01 7.01
CA PHE A 76 10.79 6.11 6.04
C PHE A 76 10.40 7.56 5.72
N LYS A 77 10.78 8.52 6.54
CA LYS A 77 10.42 9.92 6.28
C LYS A 77 11.28 10.50 5.17
N THR A 78 10.65 11.29 4.32
CA THR A 78 11.28 12.13 3.30
C THR A 78 10.55 13.48 3.24
N ASN A 79 11.23 14.51 2.79
CA ASN A 79 10.71 15.88 2.69
C ASN A 79 10.32 16.27 1.25
N GLN A 80 10.52 15.39 0.29
CA GLN A 80 10.24 15.61 -1.11
C GLN A 80 9.70 14.33 -1.76
N PRO A 81 8.81 14.46 -2.76
CA PRO A 81 8.37 13.33 -3.56
C PRO A 81 9.52 12.74 -4.40
N ASN A 82 9.37 11.49 -4.79
CA ASN A 82 10.31 10.77 -5.65
C ASN A 82 11.74 10.67 -5.06
N ARG A 83 11.86 10.56 -3.75
CA ARG A 83 13.14 10.31 -3.04
C ARG A 83 13.23 8.91 -2.49
N LYS A 84 12.12 8.40 -1.98
CA LYS A 84 12.07 7.07 -1.39
C LYS A 84 10.76 6.41 -1.78
N TRP A 85 10.87 5.35 -2.54
CA TRP A 85 9.77 4.48 -2.91
C TRP A 85 9.88 3.13 -2.21
N VAL A 86 8.75 2.51 -1.92
CA VAL A 86 8.70 1.13 -1.44
C VAL A 86 7.80 0.30 -2.34
N THR A 87 8.14 -0.97 -2.48
CA THR A 87 7.36 -1.95 -3.25
C THR A 87 7.32 -3.30 -2.53
N ASP A 88 6.30 -4.05 -2.80
CA ASP A 88 6.12 -5.43 -2.35
C ASP A 88 5.03 -6.09 -3.19
N VAL A 89 4.84 -7.39 -3.06
CA VAL A 89 3.78 -8.14 -3.75
C VAL A 89 2.85 -8.77 -2.73
N THR A 90 1.54 -8.62 -2.91
CA THR A 90 0.55 -9.32 -2.11
C THR A 90 -0.36 -10.20 -2.95
N GLU A 91 -0.76 -11.33 -2.39
CA GLU A 91 -1.70 -12.27 -3.00
C GLU A 91 -3.10 -12.09 -2.39
N PHE A 92 -4.10 -12.18 -3.26
CA PHE A 92 -5.50 -12.36 -2.92
C PHE A 92 -6.00 -13.68 -3.50
N LYS A 93 -6.95 -14.31 -2.84
CA LYS A 93 -7.59 -15.53 -3.34
C LYS A 93 -9.10 -15.38 -3.25
N VAL A 94 -9.78 -15.58 -4.39
CA VAL A 94 -11.24 -15.67 -4.49
C VAL A 94 -11.58 -17.00 -5.12
N ASN A 95 -12.30 -17.84 -4.39
CA ASN A 95 -12.50 -19.24 -4.75
C ASN A 95 -11.15 -19.93 -5.01
N ASP A 96 -10.94 -20.49 -6.20
CA ASP A 96 -9.67 -21.14 -6.58
C ASP A 96 -8.75 -20.27 -7.45
N GLN A 97 -9.15 -19.02 -7.68
CA GLN A 97 -8.37 -18.07 -8.47
C GLN A 97 -7.54 -17.15 -7.59
N LYS A 98 -6.37 -16.75 -8.10
CA LYS A 98 -5.45 -15.83 -7.41
C LYS A 98 -5.29 -14.54 -8.18
N LEU A 99 -5.08 -13.47 -7.45
CA LEU A 99 -4.72 -12.15 -7.98
C LEU A 99 -3.54 -11.61 -7.17
N TYR A 100 -2.54 -11.12 -7.86
CA TYR A 100 -1.33 -10.53 -7.27
C TYR A 100 -1.33 -9.03 -7.55
N LEU A 101 -1.14 -8.23 -6.51
CA LEU A 101 -0.98 -6.78 -6.60
C LEU A 101 0.46 -6.42 -6.26
N SER A 102 1.08 -5.66 -7.14
CA SER A 102 2.43 -5.12 -6.98
C SER A 102 2.37 -3.60 -7.12
N PRO A 103 2.34 -2.82 -6.04
CA PRO A 103 2.36 -1.36 -6.07
C PRO A 103 3.76 -0.80 -5.84
N ILE A 104 3.99 0.43 -6.29
CA ILE A 104 5.06 1.32 -5.83
C ILE A 104 4.41 2.45 -5.04
N LEU A 105 4.87 2.67 -3.81
CA LEU A 105 4.37 3.72 -2.92
C LEU A 105 5.45 4.77 -2.71
N ASP A 106 5.11 6.06 -2.84
CA ASP A 106 5.99 7.15 -2.46
C ASP A 106 5.90 7.38 -0.93
N LEU A 107 7.04 7.37 -0.25
CA LEU A 107 7.10 7.57 1.20
C LEU A 107 6.85 9.03 1.63
N PHE A 108 6.81 9.97 0.68
CA PHE A 108 6.54 11.38 0.97
C PHE A 108 5.07 11.59 1.40
N ASN A 109 4.14 11.07 0.61
CA ASN A 109 2.70 11.28 0.79
C ASN A 109 1.87 10.00 0.87
N GLY A 110 2.48 8.82 0.64
CA GLY A 110 1.80 7.53 0.59
C GLY A 110 1.06 7.27 -0.74
N GLU A 111 1.33 8.06 -1.76
CA GLU A 111 0.75 7.90 -3.10
C GLU A 111 1.14 6.57 -3.73
N VAL A 112 0.19 5.91 -4.39
CA VAL A 112 0.46 4.78 -5.27
C VAL A 112 0.96 5.33 -6.61
N VAL A 113 2.28 5.41 -6.78
CA VAL A 113 2.92 5.94 -7.99
C VAL A 113 2.55 5.09 -9.21
N SER A 114 2.61 3.78 -9.07
CA SER A 114 2.25 2.80 -10.09
C SER A 114 1.86 1.49 -9.43
N TYR A 115 1.10 0.67 -10.12
CA TYR A 115 0.80 -0.70 -9.70
C TYR A 115 0.54 -1.60 -10.90
N ASN A 116 0.61 -2.91 -10.66
CA ASN A 116 0.17 -3.91 -11.63
C ASN A 116 -0.62 -5.00 -10.92
N LEU A 117 -1.71 -5.45 -11.56
CA LEU A 117 -2.52 -6.60 -11.16
C LEU A 117 -2.26 -7.75 -12.12
N SER A 118 -1.97 -8.94 -11.60
CA SER A 118 -1.68 -10.13 -12.40
C SER A 118 -2.33 -11.37 -11.82
N ARG A 119 -2.75 -12.28 -12.70
CA ARG A 119 -3.28 -13.62 -12.31
C ARG A 119 -2.17 -14.61 -11.96
N HIS A 120 -0.93 -14.30 -12.33
CA HIS A 120 0.23 -15.16 -12.13
C HIS A 120 1.40 -14.37 -11.55
N PRO A 121 2.13 -14.93 -10.56
CA PRO A 121 3.32 -14.30 -9.99
C PRO A 121 4.49 -14.46 -10.95
N ASN A 122 4.59 -13.62 -11.95
CA ASN A 122 5.66 -13.63 -12.94
C ASN A 122 6.46 -12.31 -12.92
N PHE A 123 7.64 -12.34 -13.53
CA PHE A 123 8.50 -11.16 -13.58
C PHE A 123 7.91 -10.02 -14.41
N LYS A 124 7.05 -10.35 -15.39
CA LYS A 124 6.36 -9.34 -16.22
C LYS A 124 5.52 -8.39 -15.38
N GLN A 125 4.86 -8.87 -14.33
CA GLN A 125 4.11 -8.03 -13.39
C GLN A 125 4.98 -6.91 -12.80
N ILE A 126 6.22 -7.23 -12.44
CA ILE A 126 7.15 -6.26 -11.86
C ILE A 126 7.68 -5.29 -12.91
N THR A 127 7.98 -5.76 -14.12
CA THR A 127 8.43 -4.87 -15.20
C THR A 127 7.34 -3.90 -15.64
N ASP A 128 6.11 -4.36 -15.82
CA ASP A 128 4.97 -3.50 -16.21
C ASP A 128 4.71 -2.42 -15.12
N MET A 129 4.80 -2.79 -13.84
CA MET A 129 4.70 -1.84 -12.72
C MET A 129 5.82 -0.78 -12.77
N LEU A 130 7.08 -1.20 -13.01
CA LEU A 130 8.21 -0.29 -13.13
C LEU A 130 8.07 0.64 -14.34
N GLU A 131 7.66 0.12 -15.50
CA GLU A 131 7.41 0.93 -16.69
C GLU A 131 6.37 2.01 -16.45
N GLY A 132 5.26 1.66 -15.79
CA GLY A 132 4.24 2.65 -15.39
C GLY A 132 4.77 3.72 -14.44
N ALA A 133 5.67 3.37 -13.51
CA ALA A 133 6.32 4.33 -12.64
C ALA A 133 7.34 5.22 -13.39
N PHE A 134 8.10 4.62 -14.31
CA PHE A 134 9.13 5.34 -15.07
C PHE A 134 8.55 6.39 -16.04
N GLN A 135 7.32 6.18 -16.55
CA GLN A 135 6.61 7.16 -17.37
C GLN A 135 6.29 8.45 -16.60
N LYS A 136 6.19 8.39 -15.27
CA LYS A 136 5.93 9.54 -14.40
C LYS A 136 7.20 10.28 -13.97
N LEU A 137 8.36 9.76 -14.31
CA LEU A 137 9.66 10.32 -13.96
C LEU A 137 10.37 10.91 -15.16
N PRO A 138 11.28 11.89 -14.97
CA PRO A 138 12.20 12.32 -16.03
C PRO A 138 13.11 11.16 -16.47
N ASP A 139 13.79 11.30 -17.61
CA ASP A 139 14.64 10.24 -18.18
C ASP A 139 15.69 9.72 -17.21
N LYS A 140 16.24 10.60 -16.40
CA LYS A 140 17.14 10.24 -15.29
C LYS A 140 16.66 10.88 -14.01
N VAL A 141 16.74 10.13 -12.95
CA VAL A 141 16.43 10.60 -11.59
C VAL A 141 17.66 10.50 -10.71
N ASP A 142 17.84 11.50 -9.85
CA ASP A 142 18.93 11.53 -8.90
C ASP A 142 18.41 11.22 -7.50
N ASN A 143 19.15 10.35 -6.80
CA ASN A 143 18.90 10.04 -5.38
C ASN A 143 17.52 9.41 -5.06
N LEU A 144 16.86 8.78 -6.03
CA LEU A 144 15.66 7.98 -5.77
C LEU A 144 16.09 6.59 -5.30
N ILE A 145 15.59 6.18 -4.14
CA ILE A 145 15.77 4.82 -3.60
C ILE A 145 14.47 4.06 -3.79
N LEU A 146 14.53 2.87 -4.41
CA LEU A 146 13.42 1.92 -4.42
C LEU A 146 13.75 0.74 -3.49
N HIS A 147 12.97 0.64 -2.42
CA HIS A 147 13.14 -0.38 -1.38
C HIS A 147 12.11 -1.50 -1.51
N SER A 148 12.55 -2.72 -1.34
CA SER A 148 11.71 -3.93 -1.35
C SER A 148 12.11 -4.92 -0.26
N ASP A 149 11.35 -5.98 -0.11
CA ASP A 149 11.81 -7.18 0.57
C ASP A 149 12.86 -7.94 -0.28
N GLN A 150 13.29 -9.13 0.20
CA GLN A 150 14.21 -10.01 -0.53
C GLN A 150 13.46 -11.00 -1.44
N GLY A 151 12.33 -10.64 -2.00
CA GLY A 151 11.61 -11.46 -2.96
C GLY A 151 12.47 -11.79 -4.20
N TRP A 152 12.32 -13.00 -4.76
CA TRP A 152 13.13 -13.48 -5.90
C TRP A 152 13.10 -12.52 -7.10
N GLN A 153 11.96 -11.87 -7.34
CA GLN A 153 11.76 -10.92 -8.44
C GLN A 153 12.68 -9.70 -8.35
N TYR A 154 12.99 -9.26 -7.14
CA TYR A 154 13.84 -8.09 -6.87
C TYR A 154 15.33 -8.41 -6.88
N GLN A 155 15.70 -9.70 -6.79
CA GLN A 155 17.07 -10.19 -6.83
C GLN A 155 17.55 -10.49 -8.26
N MET A 156 16.64 -10.43 -9.25
CA MET A 156 16.99 -10.70 -10.64
C MET A 156 17.87 -9.59 -11.23
N LYS A 157 18.92 -9.99 -11.98
CA LYS A 157 19.81 -9.02 -12.70
C LYS A 157 19.04 -8.11 -13.65
N SER A 158 17.99 -8.61 -14.29
CA SER A 158 17.11 -7.81 -15.16
C SER A 158 16.43 -6.69 -14.40
N TYR A 159 15.93 -6.93 -13.18
CA TYR A 159 15.36 -5.91 -12.32
C TYR A 159 16.41 -4.85 -11.94
N GLN A 160 17.57 -5.30 -11.49
CA GLN A 160 18.67 -4.40 -11.10
C GLN A 160 19.14 -3.52 -12.26
N ASN A 161 19.23 -4.09 -13.46
CA ASN A 161 19.61 -3.36 -14.68
C ASN A 161 18.58 -2.30 -15.07
N LEU A 162 17.27 -2.59 -14.92
CA LEU A 162 16.19 -1.62 -15.18
C LEU A 162 16.29 -0.41 -14.23
N LEU A 163 16.49 -0.65 -12.94
CA LEU A 163 16.67 0.43 -11.96
C LEU A 163 17.93 1.26 -12.26
N LYS A 164 19.05 0.58 -12.53
CA LYS A 164 20.33 1.23 -12.84
C LYS A 164 20.24 2.09 -14.09
N ALA A 165 19.58 1.60 -15.14
CA ALA A 165 19.38 2.35 -16.39
C ALA A 165 18.60 3.65 -16.16
N LYS A 166 17.65 3.65 -15.21
CA LYS A 166 16.84 4.83 -14.83
C LYS A 166 17.52 5.72 -13.78
N GLY A 167 18.66 5.30 -13.20
CA GLY A 167 19.35 6.02 -12.13
C GLY A 167 18.76 5.82 -10.74
N ILE A 168 17.95 4.78 -10.56
CA ILE A 168 17.30 4.45 -9.29
C ILE A 168 18.22 3.53 -8.48
N THR A 169 18.42 3.86 -7.22
CA THR A 169 19.21 3.05 -6.29
C THR A 169 18.35 1.97 -5.64
N GLN A 170 18.73 0.71 -5.80
CA GLN A 170 18.05 -0.40 -5.15
C GLN A 170 18.42 -0.49 -3.67
N SER A 171 17.42 -0.77 -2.84
CA SER A 171 17.57 -1.10 -1.42
C SER A 171 16.71 -2.30 -1.08
N MET A 172 17.18 -3.18 -0.19
CA MET A 172 16.41 -4.34 0.26
C MET A 172 16.38 -4.42 1.78
N SER A 173 15.25 -4.88 2.33
CA SER A 173 15.14 -5.18 3.75
C SER A 173 16.11 -6.28 4.17
N ARG A 174 16.50 -6.28 5.42
CA ARG A 174 17.30 -7.38 6.01
C ARG A 174 16.46 -8.67 6.05
N LYS A 175 17.14 -9.81 5.97
CA LYS A 175 16.50 -11.13 6.03
C LYS A 175 15.67 -11.26 7.32
N ALA A 176 14.44 -11.71 7.17
CA ALA A 176 13.49 -11.94 8.27
C ALA A 176 13.15 -10.70 9.12
N THR A 177 13.30 -9.49 8.59
CA THR A 177 12.99 -8.25 9.29
C THR A 177 11.82 -7.53 8.63
N CYS A 178 10.59 -7.90 9.01
CA CYS A 178 9.35 -7.31 8.48
C CYS A 178 9.23 -5.78 8.70
N LEU A 179 9.84 -5.26 9.77
CA LEU A 179 9.81 -3.82 10.04
C LEU A 179 10.54 -2.97 9.00
N ASP A 180 11.42 -3.57 8.20
CA ASP A 180 12.19 -2.84 7.20
C ASP A 180 11.30 -2.51 5.96
N ASN A 181 10.19 -3.25 5.72
CA ASN A 181 9.19 -2.95 4.67
C ASN A 181 7.79 -2.63 5.25
N ALA A 182 7.74 -2.08 6.45
CA ALA A 182 6.51 -1.86 7.21
C ALA A 182 5.48 -0.98 6.50
N VAL A 183 5.88 -0.06 5.62
CA VAL A 183 4.96 0.85 4.92
C VAL A 183 4.16 0.08 3.87
N ALA A 184 4.81 -0.77 3.06
CA ALA A 184 4.11 -1.61 2.09
C ALA A 184 3.20 -2.63 2.79
N GLU A 185 3.67 -3.26 3.89
CA GLU A 185 2.85 -4.15 4.70
C GLU A 185 1.62 -3.44 5.30
N ASN A 186 1.78 -2.18 5.75
CA ASN A 186 0.66 -1.39 6.26
C ASN A 186 -0.36 -1.06 5.17
N PHE A 187 0.09 -0.68 3.98
CA PHE A 187 -0.80 -0.45 2.82
C PHE A 187 -1.63 -1.70 2.51
N PHE A 188 -0.99 -2.86 2.37
CA PHE A 188 -1.72 -4.11 2.16
C PHE A 188 -2.66 -4.46 3.32
N GLY A 189 -2.23 -4.14 4.53
CA GLY A 189 -3.08 -4.32 5.70
C GLY A 189 -4.34 -3.50 5.65
N LEU A 190 -4.25 -2.24 5.22
CA LEU A 190 -5.40 -1.34 5.04
C LEU A 190 -6.29 -1.82 3.90
N LEU A 191 -5.72 -2.06 2.71
CA LEU A 191 -6.44 -2.57 1.55
C LEU A 191 -7.22 -3.85 1.87
N LYS A 192 -6.57 -4.84 2.53
CA LYS A 192 -7.24 -6.08 2.90
C LYS A 192 -8.33 -5.88 3.96
N THR A 193 -8.14 -4.96 4.88
CA THR A 193 -9.11 -4.71 5.96
C THR A 193 -10.28 -3.86 5.49
N GLU A 194 -10.02 -2.86 4.66
CA GLU A 194 -11.01 -1.87 4.24
C GLU A 194 -11.78 -2.29 2.96
N LEU A 195 -11.28 -3.30 2.24
CA LEU A 195 -11.89 -3.83 1.04
C LEU A 195 -12.07 -5.35 1.12
N PHE A 196 -10.99 -6.12 1.06
CA PHE A 196 -11.03 -7.56 0.80
C PHE A 196 -11.77 -8.38 1.88
N TYR A 197 -11.70 -7.97 3.15
CA TYR A 197 -12.39 -8.67 4.25
C TYR A 197 -13.78 -8.10 4.56
N LEU A 198 -14.12 -6.94 4.01
CA LEU A 198 -15.45 -6.33 4.20
C LEU A 198 -16.46 -6.76 3.17
N GLU A 199 -16.00 -7.02 1.97
CA GLU A 199 -16.86 -7.35 0.82
C GLU A 199 -16.70 -8.83 0.47
N LYS A 200 -17.76 -9.43 -0.05
CA LYS A 200 -17.72 -10.76 -0.64
C LYS A 200 -17.57 -10.60 -2.16
N PHE A 201 -16.63 -11.32 -2.71
CA PHE A 201 -16.37 -11.32 -4.15
C PHE A 201 -16.73 -12.68 -4.73
N ASP A 202 -17.62 -12.69 -5.72
CA ASP A 202 -18.05 -13.90 -6.43
C ASP A 202 -17.04 -14.29 -7.52
N SER A 203 -16.27 -13.31 -8.03
CA SER A 203 -15.25 -13.54 -9.03
C SER A 203 -14.00 -12.69 -8.78
N ILE A 204 -12.89 -13.16 -9.37
CA ILE A 204 -11.63 -12.43 -9.31
C ILE A 204 -11.68 -11.11 -10.11
N ASP A 205 -12.53 -11.01 -11.13
CA ASP A 205 -12.73 -9.79 -11.92
C ASP A 205 -13.42 -8.69 -11.09
N GLN A 206 -14.38 -9.07 -10.25
CA GLN A 206 -15.00 -8.14 -9.29
C GLN A 206 -13.96 -7.61 -8.29
N LEU A 207 -13.11 -8.50 -7.76
CA LEU A 207 -12.03 -8.07 -6.85
C LEU A 207 -11.04 -7.14 -7.55
N GLU A 208 -10.64 -7.46 -8.78
CA GLU A 208 -9.71 -6.65 -9.57
C GLU A 208 -10.24 -5.22 -9.74
N LYS A 209 -11.50 -5.10 -10.19
CA LYS A 209 -12.17 -3.80 -10.32
C LYS A 209 -12.25 -3.06 -8.98
N ALA A 210 -12.61 -3.74 -7.91
CA ALA A 210 -12.73 -3.13 -6.59
C ALA A 210 -11.37 -2.65 -6.03
N ILE A 211 -10.26 -3.34 -6.37
CA ILE A 211 -8.90 -2.89 -6.01
C ILE A 211 -8.53 -1.63 -6.79
N VAL A 212 -8.84 -1.56 -8.10
CA VAL A 212 -8.63 -0.35 -8.91
C VAL A 212 -9.40 0.82 -8.31
N ASP A 213 -10.71 0.66 -8.09
CA ASP A 213 -11.57 1.69 -7.48
C ASP A 213 -11.08 2.11 -6.07
N TYR A 214 -10.46 1.21 -5.32
CA TYR A 214 -9.90 1.53 -4.00
C TYR A 214 -8.60 2.32 -4.08
N ILE A 215 -7.75 2.04 -5.07
CA ILE A 215 -6.48 2.75 -5.26
C ILE A 215 -6.74 4.16 -5.77
N ASP A 216 -7.74 4.34 -6.64
CA ASP A 216 -8.13 5.64 -7.18
C ASP A 216 -8.87 6.53 -6.15
N TYR A 217 -9.46 5.91 -5.11
CA TYR A 217 -10.13 6.59 -4.00
C TYR A 217 -9.15 7.26 -3.03
#